data_56b193994493ce52ec514272f276011b
#
_entry.id   56b193994493ce52ec514272f276011b
#
_cell.length_a   1.000
_cell.length_b   1.000
_cell.length_c   1.000
_cell.angle_alpha   90.00
_cell.angle_beta   90.00
_cell.angle_gamma   90.00
#
_symmetry.space_group_name_H-M   'P 1'
#
loop_
_entity.id
_entity.type
_entity.pdbx_description
1 polymer ?
#
loop_
_entity_poly.entity_id
_entity_poly.type
_entity_poly.pdbx_seq_one_letter_code
_entity_poly.pdbx_strand_id
1 'polypeptide(L)'
;PPSQATTGAWRITVPEWCRDQRNQMTGPADDAELVVKMLNSGAPGVMLDLEDSMANAWPNLMRGVANIQAALTGTLTYEDAKRGRTVGISTSQVAIWSRVRGLHLSQAGVIPGEITSASLFDLALLVHPLDAASLKHPFAVYIPKSESAEEARWWADVFKAIAAAKGWPSDFIRCMALVESHPLAYQMEEFLHELRDHIVGLNLGRWDYMASLIHWNLRDPHWVLPDRNTIPHDVPFFQRLRHLLVDICHRRGALAIGGMTALYPSRTDAELNARALATLEKDKRNEAACFMDGAWTGHPDQNAIAVAQFPEPNQLHARLPDVERYPDLRPAPIGVGSITLGGTRAAVRTVIRYRNGVLHGRGASLLDGYMEDLATDRIYRLMIAQRLLHRDHLAIVDGDGHPMVHDDALVARGFDEALTMLVAELPIGRDPGDEDTLHEAARQSRLMIENGFCDPI
;
A
#
# COMPACT_ATOMS: atom_id res chain seq x y z
N PRO A 1 6.75 24.75 -15.20
CA PRO A 1 6.61 25.31 -16.52
C PRO A 1 5.71 24.41 -17.37
N PRO A 2 5.00 24.92 -18.37
CA PRO A 2 4.19 24.13 -19.28
C PRO A 2 5.04 23.09 -20.01
N SER A 3 4.58 21.84 -20.05
CA SER A 3 5.23 20.72 -20.75
C SER A 3 4.27 20.12 -21.79
N GLN A 4 4.74 19.26 -22.67
CA GLN A 4 3.86 18.52 -23.58
C GLN A 4 2.81 17.69 -22.81
N ALA A 5 3.18 17.18 -21.65
CA ALA A 5 2.28 16.46 -20.78
C ALA A 5 1.07 17.32 -20.36
N THR A 6 1.32 18.58 -19.99
CA THR A 6 0.28 19.49 -19.47
C THR A 6 -0.48 20.26 -20.54
N THR A 7 0.10 20.45 -21.74
CA THR A 7 -0.46 21.26 -22.82
C THR A 7 -0.88 20.47 -24.06
N GLY A 8 -0.33 19.26 -24.26
CA GLY A 8 -0.60 18.42 -25.41
C GLY A 8 -1.99 17.80 -25.40
N ALA A 9 -2.53 17.55 -26.60
CA ALA A 9 -3.78 16.84 -26.79
C ALA A 9 -3.54 15.33 -26.85
N TRP A 10 -3.49 14.67 -25.67
CA TRP A 10 -3.34 13.22 -25.55
C TRP A 10 -4.33 12.66 -24.54
N ARG A 11 -4.70 11.40 -24.70
CA ARG A 11 -5.60 10.68 -23.80
C ARG A 11 -5.18 9.22 -23.69
N ILE A 12 -5.47 8.65 -22.53
CA ILE A 12 -5.41 7.22 -22.23
C ILE A 12 -6.75 6.60 -22.58
N THR A 13 -6.74 5.40 -23.12
CA THR A 13 -7.93 4.57 -23.30
C THR A 13 -7.86 3.39 -22.33
N VAL A 14 -8.82 3.32 -21.42
CA VAL A 14 -8.95 2.20 -20.51
C VAL A 14 -9.52 1.00 -21.28
N PRO A 15 -8.81 -0.14 -21.32
CA PRO A 15 -9.31 -1.34 -22.01
C PRO A 15 -10.57 -1.91 -21.34
N GLU A 16 -11.41 -2.56 -22.13
CA GLU A 16 -12.70 -3.09 -21.66
C GLU A 16 -12.52 -4.11 -20.51
N TRP A 17 -11.50 -4.97 -20.56
CA TRP A 17 -11.25 -5.99 -19.55
C TRP A 17 -10.95 -5.44 -18.14
N CYS A 18 -10.54 -4.18 -18.00
CA CYS A 18 -10.27 -3.50 -16.74
C CYS A 18 -11.08 -2.20 -16.55
N ARG A 19 -12.17 -2.05 -17.30
CA ARG A 19 -12.99 -0.84 -17.26
C ARG A 19 -13.75 -0.67 -15.95
N ASP A 20 -14.19 -1.76 -15.33
CA ASP A 20 -14.75 -1.77 -13.98
C ASP A 20 -13.65 -2.09 -12.98
N GLN A 21 -13.32 -1.12 -12.14
CA GLN A 21 -12.36 -1.25 -11.04
C GLN A 21 -12.94 -0.64 -9.76
N ARG A 22 -14.26 -0.72 -9.58
CA ARG A 22 -14.95 -0.18 -8.40
C ARG A 22 -14.41 -0.74 -7.08
N ASN A 23 -13.87 -1.94 -7.11
CA ASN A 23 -13.07 -2.51 -6.02
C ASN A 23 -11.92 -3.34 -6.59
N GLN A 24 -10.73 -3.13 -6.06
CA GLN A 24 -9.58 -4.00 -6.26
C GLN A 24 -9.24 -4.63 -4.91
N MET A 25 -9.51 -5.94 -4.78
CA MET A 25 -9.18 -6.65 -3.56
C MET A 25 -7.69 -6.95 -3.53
N THR A 26 -7.02 -6.61 -2.43
CA THR A 26 -5.55 -6.66 -2.32
C THR A 26 -5.12 -7.61 -1.22
N GLY A 27 -4.01 -8.32 -1.46
CA GLY A 27 -3.41 -9.18 -0.45
C GLY A 27 -2.09 -9.80 -0.92
N PRO A 28 -1.32 -10.38 0.02
CA PRO A 28 -0.03 -10.97 -0.27
C PRO A 28 -0.15 -12.15 -1.23
N ALA A 29 0.77 -12.22 -2.17
CA ALA A 29 0.75 -13.24 -3.22
C ALA A 29 1.25 -14.61 -2.74
N ASP A 30 1.96 -14.69 -1.64
CA ASP A 30 2.56 -15.93 -1.13
C ASP A 30 1.60 -16.88 -0.38
N ASP A 31 0.35 -16.44 -0.18
CA ASP A 31 -0.74 -17.24 0.41
C ASP A 31 -1.73 -17.69 -0.69
N ALA A 32 -1.58 -18.94 -1.15
CA ALA A 32 -2.42 -19.49 -2.21
C ALA A 32 -3.92 -19.55 -1.83
N GLU A 33 -4.25 -19.83 -0.56
CA GLU A 33 -5.63 -19.85 -0.08
C GLU A 33 -6.26 -18.46 -0.18
N LEU A 34 -5.53 -17.43 0.28
CA LEU A 34 -6.00 -16.05 0.21
C LEU A 34 -6.15 -15.59 -1.25
N VAL A 35 -5.17 -15.88 -2.11
CA VAL A 35 -5.22 -15.54 -3.54
C VAL A 35 -6.45 -16.15 -4.21
N VAL A 36 -6.71 -17.43 -4.03
CA VAL A 36 -7.91 -18.09 -4.59
C VAL A 36 -9.19 -17.49 -4.04
N LYS A 37 -9.25 -17.18 -2.74
CA LYS A 37 -10.43 -16.52 -2.13
C LYS A 37 -10.66 -15.13 -2.70
N MET A 38 -9.62 -14.34 -2.91
CA MET A 38 -9.75 -13.01 -3.53
C MET A 38 -10.28 -13.12 -4.96
N LEU A 39 -9.71 -14.00 -5.77
CA LEU A 39 -10.14 -14.22 -7.16
C LEU A 39 -11.56 -14.75 -7.28
N ASN A 40 -12.05 -15.47 -6.27
CA ASN A 40 -13.41 -15.99 -6.20
C ASN A 40 -14.41 -15.06 -5.47
N SER A 41 -13.98 -13.88 -5.03
CA SER A 41 -14.81 -12.95 -4.23
C SER A 41 -15.87 -12.20 -5.02
N GLY A 42 -15.77 -12.20 -6.34
CA GLY A 42 -16.60 -11.37 -7.21
C GLY A 42 -16.15 -9.92 -7.30
N ALA A 43 -14.97 -9.57 -6.78
CA ALA A 43 -14.38 -8.24 -6.98
C ALA A 43 -14.06 -8.02 -8.47
N PRO A 44 -14.30 -6.81 -9.02
CA PRO A 44 -13.95 -6.48 -10.40
C PRO A 44 -12.45 -6.57 -10.68
N GLY A 45 -11.62 -6.23 -9.69
CA GLY A 45 -10.17 -6.34 -9.75
C GLY A 45 -9.59 -7.03 -8.53
N VAL A 46 -8.42 -7.64 -8.70
CA VAL A 46 -7.62 -8.22 -7.62
C VAL A 46 -6.17 -7.82 -7.82
N MET A 47 -5.52 -7.32 -6.77
CA MET A 47 -4.10 -7.01 -6.79
C MET A 47 -3.35 -8.01 -5.92
N LEU A 48 -2.47 -8.77 -6.54
CA LEU A 48 -1.58 -9.76 -5.92
C LEU A 48 -0.23 -9.10 -5.62
N ASP A 49 0.14 -9.08 -4.37
CA ASP A 49 1.18 -8.23 -3.85
C ASP A 49 2.48 -8.98 -3.53
N LEU A 50 3.59 -8.53 -4.13
CA LEU A 50 4.95 -8.95 -3.78
C LEU A 50 5.68 -7.93 -2.91
N GLU A 51 5.01 -6.83 -2.52
CA GLU A 51 5.60 -5.71 -1.80
C GLU A 51 5.13 -5.64 -0.34
N ASP A 52 4.39 -4.59 0.06
CA ASP A 52 4.17 -4.21 1.47
C ASP A 52 3.39 -5.24 2.30
N SER A 53 2.47 -5.99 1.70
CA SER A 53 1.70 -7.00 2.43
C SER A 53 2.35 -8.37 2.48
N MET A 54 3.48 -8.56 1.80
CA MET A 54 4.26 -9.81 1.81
C MET A 54 5.59 -9.62 2.52
N ALA A 55 6.00 -10.59 3.33
CA ALA A 55 7.34 -10.56 3.93
C ALA A 55 8.42 -10.63 2.85
N ASN A 56 9.37 -9.69 2.88
CA ASN A 56 10.47 -9.62 1.92
C ASN A 56 11.55 -10.67 2.24
N ALA A 57 11.15 -11.94 2.14
CA ALA A 57 12.03 -13.09 2.34
C ALA A 57 12.00 -13.97 1.08
N TRP A 58 13.14 -14.60 0.76
CA TRP A 58 13.27 -15.40 -0.45
C TRP A 58 12.18 -16.47 -0.62
N PRO A 59 11.83 -17.29 0.40
CA PRO A 59 10.76 -18.28 0.25
C PRO A 59 9.38 -17.67 -0.04
N ASN A 60 9.08 -16.52 0.58
CA ASN A 60 7.82 -15.81 0.35
C ASN A 60 7.76 -15.28 -1.08
N LEU A 61 8.84 -14.64 -1.55
CA LEU A 61 8.93 -14.13 -2.91
C LEU A 61 8.74 -15.24 -3.96
N MET A 62 9.41 -16.36 -3.80
CA MET A 62 9.29 -17.47 -4.75
C MET A 62 7.89 -18.09 -4.75
N ARG A 63 7.25 -18.24 -3.58
CA ARG A 63 5.84 -18.67 -3.51
C ARG A 63 4.92 -17.64 -4.15
N GLY A 64 5.12 -16.36 -3.86
CA GLY A 64 4.33 -15.27 -4.43
C GLY A 64 4.39 -15.24 -5.95
N VAL A 65 5.58 -15.31 -6.53
CA VAL A 65 5.77 -15.39 -8.00
C VAL A 65 5.06 -16.61 -8.58
N ALA A 66 5.25 -17.79 -8.00
CA ALA A 66 4.60 -19.02 -8.47
C ALA A 66 3.08 -18.94 -8.39
N ASN A 67 2.53 -18.41 -7.29
CA ASN A 67 1.09 -18.23 -7.13
C ASN A 67 0.51 -17.22 -8.13
N ILE A 68 1.20 -16.11 -8.41
CA ILE A 68 0.78 -15.13 -9.43
C ILE A 68 0.74 -15.80 -10.80
N GLN A 69 1.79 -16.51 -11.18
CA GLN A 69 1.85 -17.21 -12.48
C GLN A 69 0.70 -18.22 -12.62
N ALA A 70 0.45 -19.03 -11.59
CA ALA A 70 -0.64 -19.98 -11.57
C ALA A 70 -2.03 -19.29 -11.55
N ALA A 71 -2.15 -18.14 -10.90
CA ALA A 71 -3.38 -17.34 -10.91
C ALA A 71 -3.67 -16.78 -12.32
N LEU A 72 -2.66 -16.20 -12.99
CA LEU A 72 -2.79 -15.63 -14.32
C LEU A 72 -3.16 -16.68 -15.37
N THR A 73 -2.70 -17.92 -15.22
CA THR A 73 -3.05 -19.06 -16.10
C THR A 73 -4.28 -19.83 -15.65
N GLY A 74 -4.90 -19.44 -14.50
CA GLY A 74 -6.11 -20.07 -13.97
C GLY A 74 -5.88 -21.45 -13.35
N THR A 75 -4.65 -21.82 -13.04
CA THR A 75 -4.28 -23.16 -12.53
C THR A 75 -4.06 -23.21 -11.01
N LEU A 76 -4.08 -22.07 -10.32
CA LEU A 76 -3.85 -22.00 -8.88
C LEU A 76 -4.96 -22.73 -8.10
N THR A 77 -4.51 -23.58 -7.18
CA THR A 77 -5.39 -24.30 -6.24
C THR A 77 -4.80 -24.28 -4.84
N TYR A 78 -5.63 -24.53 -3.83
CA TYR A 78 -5.18 -24.81 -2.47
C TYR A 78 -5.99 -25.95 -1.85
N GLU A 79 -5.44 -26.61 -0.83
CA GLU A 79 -6.11 -27.66 -0.07
C GLU A 79 -6.87 -27.04 1.12
N ASP A 80 -8.20 -27.08 1.07
CA ASP A 80 -9.06 -26.71 2.21
C ASP A 80 -9.10 -27.87 3.21
N ALA A 81 -8.15 -27.89 4.14
CA ALA A 81 -8.03 -28.95 5.15
C ALA A 81 -9.27 -29.08 6.04
N LYS A 82 -10.04 -28.00 6.25
CA LYS A 82 -11.27 -28.02 7.05
C LYS A 82 -12.41 -28.74 6.34
N ARG A 83 -12.43 -28.70 5.02
CA ARG A 83 -13.48 -29.30 4.19
C ARG A 83 -12.99 -30.54 3.42
N GLY A 84 -11.70 -30.88 3.52
CA GLY A 84 -11.11 -32.05 2.85
C GLY A 84 -11.22 -32.01 1.34
N ARG A 85 -11.06 -30.84 0.71
CA ARG A 85 -11.18 -30.67 -0.74
C ARG A 85 -10.18 -29.67 -1.30
N THR A 86 -9.77 -29.89 -2.54
CA THR A 86 -9.03 -28.89 -3.34
C THR A 86 -9.97 -27.82 -3.85
N VAL A 87 -9.57 -26.55 -3.71
CA VAL A 87 -10.32 -25.40 -4.21
C VAL A 87 -9.48 -24.67 -5.24
N GLY A 88 -10.04 -24.42 -6.42
CA GLY A 88 -9.42 -23.68 -7.51
C GLY A 88 -10.09 -22.34 -7.79
N ILE A 89 -9.56 -21.64 -8.79
CA ILE A 89 -10.12 -20.37 -9.27
C ILE A 89 -11.38 -20.67 -10.06
N SER A 90 -12.46 -19.95 -9.75
CA SER A 90 -13.69 -19.95 -10.53
C SER A 90 -13.46 -19.30 -11.91
N THR A 91 -14.40 -19.52 -12.85
CA THR A 91 -14.34 -18.95 -14.20
C THR A 91 -14.61 -17.43 -14.26
N SER A 92 -14.57 -16.72 -13.14
CA SER A 92 -14.83 -15.29 -13.09
C SER A 92 -13.84 -14.49 -13.94
N GLN A 93 -14.36 -13.43 -14.55
CA GLN A 93 -13.55 -12.49 -15.35
C GLN A 93 -13.09 -11.32 -14.47
N VAL A 94 -12.15 -11.59 -13.59
CA VAL A 94 -11.53 -10.57 -12.73
C VAL A 94 -10.26 -10.04 -13.38
N ALA A 95 -10.05 -8.71 -13.32
CA ALA A 95 -8.77 -8.11 -13.70
C ALA A 95 -7.72 -8.41 -12.63
N ILE A 96 -6.63 -9.09 -13.01
CA ILE A 96 -5.55 -9.48 -12.11
C ILE A 96 -4.38 -8.51 -12.28
N TRP A 97 -4.02 -7.83 -11.21
CA TRP A 97 -2.90 -6.92 -11.10
C TRP A 97 -1.81 -7.54 -10.26
N SER A 98 -0.55 -7.40 -10.65
CA SER A 98 0.60 -7.90 -9.90
C SER A 98 1.44 -6.73 -9.41
N ARG A 99 1.51 -6.47 -8.10
CA ARG A 99 2.37 -5.42 -7.58
C ARG A 99 3.78 -5.98 -7.37
N VAL A 100 4.73 -5.46 -8.14
CA VAL A 100 6.16 -5.73 -7.96
C VAL A 100 6.71 -4.88 -6.83
N ARG A 101 7.85 -5.26 -6.26
CA ARG A 101 8.55 -4.43 -5.27
C ARG A 101 9.01 -3.10 -5.89
N GLY A 102 9.16 -2.08 -5.04
CA GLY A 102 9.53 -0.74 -5.49
C GLY A 102 10.98 -0.62 -5.99
N LEU A 103 11.24 0.42 -6.81
CA LEU A 103 12.58 0.72 -7.35
C LEU A 103 13.63 1.05 -6.27
N HIS A 104 13.19 1.42 -5.07
CA HIS A 104 14.05 1.68 -3.90
C HIS A 104 14.65 0.40 -3.30
N LEU A 105 14.16 -0.79 -3.69
CA LEU A 105 14.63 -2.07 -3.19
C LEU A 105 15.57 -2.76 -4.18
N SER A 106 16.53 -3.48 -3.63
CA SER A 106 17.51 -4.27 -4.38
C SER A 106 17.35 -5.75 -4.10
N GLN A 107 17.68 -6.57 -5.10
CA GLN A 107 17.78 -8.01 -4.99
C GLN A 107 19.25 -8.41 -5.12
N ALA A 108 19.87 -8.78 -4.01
CA ALA A 108 21.23 -9.30 -3.98
C ALA A 108 21.27 -10.81 -4.27
N GLY A 109 22.44 -11.29 -4.69
CA GLY A 109 22.74 -12.72 -4.80
C GLY A 109 22.17 -13.44 -6.01
N VAL A 110 21.51 -12.74 -6.94
CA VAL A 110 20.98 -13.32 -8.18
C VAL A 110 22.04 -13.29 -9.28
N ILE A 111 22.67 -12.15 -9.49
CA ILE A 111 23.78 -11.99 -10.44
C ILE A 111 25.05 -11.82 -9.62
N PRO A 112 26.06 -12.69 -9.78
CA PRO A 112 27.30 -12.55 -9.04
C PRO A 112 27.98 -11.20 -9.25
N GLY A 113 28.25 -10.49 -8.14
CA GLY A 113 28.92 -9.20 -8.16
C GLY A 113 28.04 -8.00 -8.51
N GLU A 114 26.74 -8.19 -8.73
CA GLU A 114 25.80 -7.12 -9.06
C GLU A 114 24.65 -7.02 -8.05
N ILE A 115 24.17 -5.80 -7.84
CA ILE A 115 22.92 -5.52 -7.13
C ILE A 115 21.85 -5.25 -8.19
N THR A 116 20.91 -6.19 -8.32
CA THR A 116 19.80 -6.08 -9.28
C THR A 116 18.65 -5.29 -8.64
N SER A 117 17.94 -4.47 -9.42
CA SER A 117 16.67 -3.88 -8.99
C SER A 117 15.67 -4.98 -8.64
N ALA A 118 15.09 -4.93 -7.44
CA ALA A 118 14.06 -5.87 -7.03
C ALA A 118 12.84 -5.83 -7.96
N SER A 119 12.46 -4.65 -8.42
CA SER A 119 11.34 -4.46 -9.37
C SER A 119 11.56 -5.18 -10.69
N LEU A 120 12.75 -5.05 -11.28
CA LEU A 120 13.10 -5.73 -12.51
C LEU A 120 13.17 -7.24 -12.34
N PHE A 121 13.73 -7.68 -11.21
CA PHE A 121 13.80 -9.09 -10.87
C PHE A 121 12.40 -9.70 -10.77
N ASP A 122 11.50 -9.08 -10.02
CA ASP A 122 10.12 -9.53 -9.87
C ASP A 122 9.40 -9.58 -11.22
N LEU A 123 9.48 -8.49 -11.98
CA LEU A 123 8.83 -8.40 -13.29
C LEU A 123 9.35 -9.45 -14.25
N ALA A 124 10.67 -9.62 -14.32
CA ALA A 124 11.31 -10.62 -15.21
C ALA A 124 10.87 -12.04 -14.84
N LEU A 125 10.86 -12.40 -13.54
CA LEU A 125 10.39 -13.70 -13.09
C LEU A 125 8.93 -13.94 -13.42
N LEU A 126 8.07 -12.92 -13.20
CA LEU A 126 6.64 -13.04 -13.49
C LEU A 126 6.39 -13.29 -14.98
N VAL A 127 7.03 -12.54 -15.87
CA VAL A 127 6.71 -12.59 -17.31
C VAL A 127 7.47 -13.69 -18.06
N HIS A 128 8.62 -14.15 -17.55
CA HIS A 128 9.49 -15.10 -18.26
C HIS A 128 8.75 -16.36 -18.74
N PRO A 129 8.02 -17.11 -17.91
CA PRO A 129 7.34 -18.32 -18.33
C PRO A 129 5.98 -18.08 -19.03
N LEU A 130 5.45 -16.85 -19.02
CA LEU A 130 4.10 -16.59 -19.52
C LEU A 130 4.07 -16.59 -21.04
N ASP A 131 3.03 -17.21 -21.59
CA ASP A 131 2.64 -17.06 -22.99
C ASP A 131 1.40 -16.18 -23.06
N ALA A 132 1.41 -15.16 -23.94
CA ALA A 132 0.28 -14.26 -24.13
C ALA A 132 -1.03 -14.99 -24.43
N ALA A 133 -0.98 -16.08 -25.19
CA ALA A 133 -2.15 -16.88 -25.53
C ALA A 133 -2.77 -17.62 -24.32
N SER A 134 -2.01 -17.81 -23.24
CA SER A 134 -2.50 -18.46 -22.01
C SER A 134 -3.19 -17.50 -21.05
N LEU A 135 -3.09 -16.19 -21.29
CA LEU A 135 -3.61 -15.16 -20.39
C LEU A 135 -5.03 -14.77 -20.78
N LYS A 136 -5.88 -14.54 -19.79
CA LYS A 136 -7.27 -14.05 -19.99
C LYS A 136 -7.33 -12.59 -20.42
N HIS A 137 -6.32 -11.81 -20.10
CA HIS A 137 -6.14 -10.39 -20.47
C HIS A 137 -4.64 -10.07 -20.55
N PRO A 138 -4.25 -8.93 -21.15
CA PRO A 138 -2.87 -8.46 -21.15
C PRO A 138 -2.26 -8.48 -19.75
N PHE A 139 -0.94 -8.74 -19.66
CA PHE A 139 -0.25 -8.74 -18.38
C PHE A 139 -0.35 -7.38 -17.72
N ALA A 140 -0.74 -7.36 -16.43
CA ALA A 140 -1.02 -6.13 -15.72
C ALA A 140 -0.20 -6.02 -14.43
N VAL A 141 0.51 -4.88 -14.28
CA VAL A 141 1.40 -4.61 -13.16
C VAL A 141 0.96 -3.38 -12.39
N TYR A 142 1.17 -3.39 -11.07
CA TYR A 142 1.05 -2.23 -10.21
C TYR A 142 2.45 -1.71 -9.86
N ILE A 143 2.69 -0.42 -10.10
CA ILE A 143 3.98 0.24 -9.84
C ILE A 143 3.88 1.01 -8.52
N PRO A 144 4.65 0.62 -7.47
CA PRO A 144 4.65 1.31 -6.19
C PRO A 144 5.73 2.38 -6.10
N LYS A 145 5.59 3.29 -5.16
CA LYS A 145 6.60 4.19 -4.58
C LYS A 145 7.41 5.00 -5.59
N SER A 146 6.80 5.34 -6.73
CA SER A 146 7.43 6.26 -7.70
C SER A 146 7.49 7.69 -7.17
N GLU A 147 8.54 8.41 -7.52
CA GLU A 147 8.79 9.78 -7.09
C GLU A 147 8.88 10.79 -8.25
N SER A 148 9.02 10.33 -9.49
CA SER A 148 9.18 11.22 -10.65
C SER A 148 8.60 10.66 -11.95
N ALA A 149 8.38 11.56 -12.91
CA ALA A 149 7.98 11.20 -14.26
C ALA A 149 9.12 10.53 -15.07
N GLU A 150 10.38 10.72 -14.66
CA GLU A 150 11.49 9.99 -15.26
C GLU A 150 11.44 8.50 -14.96
N GLU A 151 10.99 8.10 -13.78
CA GLU A 151 10.74 6.68 -13.46
C GLU A 151 9.66 6.09 -14.38
N ALA A 152 8.61 6.87 -14.68
CA ALA A 152 7.56 6.45 -15.63
C ALA A 152 8.12 6.17 -17.03
N ARG A 153 9.01 7.04 -17.52
CA ARG A 153 9.70 6.85 -18.82
C ARG A 153 10.53 5.58 -18.81
N TRP A 154 11.28 5.37 -17.73
CA TRP A 154 12.07 4.16 -17.56
C TRP A 154 11.21 2.89 -17.57
N TRP A 155 10.06 2.90 -16.86
CA TRP A 155 9.11 1.79 -16.90
C TRP A 155 8.54 1.54 -18.30
N ALA A 156 8.22 2.60 -19.05
CA ALA A 156 7.75 2.46 -20.44
C ALA A 156 8.79 1.78 -21.32
N ASP A 157 10.07 2.15 -21.16
CA ASP A 157 11.18 1.53 -21.91
C ASP A 157 11.37 0.05 -21.50
N VAL A 158 11.27 -0.27 -20.21
CA VAL A 158 11.31 -1.65 -19.71
C VAL A 158 10.17 -2.49 -20.28
N PHE A 159 8.93 -1.98 -20.26
CA PHE A 159 7.78 -2.71 -20.82
C PHE A 159 7.92 -2.99 -22.30
N LYS A 160 8.39 -2.02 -23.08
CA LYS A 160 8.66 -2.18 -24.51
C LYS A 160 9.78 -3.20 -24.77
N ALA A 161 10.84 -3.15 -23.97
CA ALA A 161 11.96 -4.12 -24.09
C ALA A 161 11.50 -5.55 -23.79
N ILE A 162 10.70 -5.75 -22.75
CA ILE A 162 10.12 -7.06 -22.39
C ILE A 162 9.17 -7.53 -23.51
N ALA A 163 8.27 -6.67 -23.97
CA ALA A 163 7.35 -7.01 -25.05
C ALA A 163 8.10 -7.45 -26.32
N ALA A 164 9.16 -6.73 -26.70
CA ALA A 164 10.00 -7.09 -27.83
C ALA A 164 10.70 -8.44 -27.63
N ALA A 165 11.28 -8.69 -26.44
CA ALA A 165 11.95 -9.96 -26.11
C ALA A 165 10.98 -11.16 -26.10
N LYS A 166 9.71 -10.93 -25.74
CA LYS A 166 8.64 -11.95 -25.70
C LYS A 166 7.89 -12.09 -27.01
N GLY A 167 8.12 -11.23 -28.01
CA GLY A 167 7.32 -11.17 -29.23
C GLY A 167 5.87 -10.71 -28.99
N TRP A 168 5.63 -9.96 -27.92
CA TRP A 168 4.31 -9.41 -27.59
C TRP A 168 4.06 -8.07 -28.28
N PRO A 169 2.80 -7.63 -28.44
CA PRO A 169 2.49 -6.25 -28.82
C PRO A 169 3.17 -5.26 -27.86
N SER A 170 3.62 -4.12 -28.38
CA SER A 170 4.40 -3.15 -27.61
C SER A 170 3.65 -2.60 -26.37
N ASP A 171 2.30 -2.61 -26.40
CA ASP A 171 1.41 -2.17 -25.33
C ASP A 171 0.77 -3.33 -24.55
N PHE A 172 1.28 -4.56 -24.69
CA PHE A 172 0.72 -5.75 -24.05
C PHE A 172 0.84 -5.69 -22.52
N ILE A 173 1.89 -5.07 -21.99
CA ILE A 173 2.01 -4.86 -20.55
C ILE A 173 1.24 -3.60 -20.18
N ARG A 174 0.21 -3.77 -19.35
CA ARG A 174 -0.58 -2.65 -18.82
C ARG A 174 -0.23 -2.38 -17.37
N CYS A 175 -0.38 -1.14 -16.92
CA CYS A 175 -0.06 -0.81 -15.54
C CYS A 175 -1.05 0.14 -14.88
N MET A 176 -1.05 0.10 -13.57
CA MET A 176 -1.49 1.16 -12.66
C MET A 176 -0.31 1.57 -11.79
N ALA A 177 -0.34 2.77 -11.23
CA ALA A 177 0.71 3.25 -10.35
C ALA A 177 0.12 3.89 -9.09
N LEU A 178 0.87 3.78 -7.99
CA LEU A 178 0.53 4.41 -6.73
C LEU A 178 1.08 5.83 -6.67
N VAL A 179 0.23 6.76 -6.30
CA VAL A 179 0.60 8.12 -5.89
C VAL A 179 0.71 8.08 -4.37
N GLU A 180 1.91 7.85 -3.90
CA GLU A 180 2.19 7.63 -2.47
C GLU A 180 3.50 8.28 -2.02
N SER A 181 4.05 9.16 -2.86
CA SER A 181 5.15 10.04 -2.52
C SER A 181 4.77 11.50 -2.78
N HIS A 182 5.27 12.39 -1.94
CA HIS A 182 4.99 13.82 -2.05
C HIS A 182 5.48 14.43 -3.37
N PRO A 183 6.68 14.10 -3.90
CA PRO A 183 7.14 14.60 -5.20
C PRO A 183 6.23 14.19 -6.36
N LEU A 184 5.77 12.93 -6.39
CA LEU A 184 4.93 12.44 -7.48
C LEU A 184 3.57 13.15 -7.54
N ALA A 185 3.04 13.57 -6.39
CA ALA A 185 1.78 14.30 -6.33
C ALA A 185 1.75 15.55 -7.24
N TYR A 186 2.92 16.15 -7.49
CA TYR A 186 3.07 17.31 -8.38
C TYR A 186 3.53 16.96 -9.80
N GLN A 187 3.73 15.69 -10.11
CA GLN A 187 4.16 15.19 -11.42
C GLN A 187 3.21 14.13 -12.00
N MET A 188 2.00 14.00 -11.46
CA MET A 188 1.04 12.97 -11.89
C MET A 188 0.70 13.05 -13.38
N GLU A 189 0.55 14.24 -13.93
CA GLU A 189 0.18 14.43 -15.35
C GLU A 189 1.35 14.04 -16.28
N GLU A 190 2.57 14.41 -15.91
CA GLU A 190 3.79 14.02 -16.60
C GLU A 190 4.03 12.51 -16.49
N PHE A 191 3.77 11.92 -15.33
CA PHE A 191 3.87 10.47 -15.11
C PHE A 191 2.91 9.70 -16.01
N LEU A 192 1.65 10.12 -16.08
CA LEU A 192 0.66 9.54 -16.99
C LEU A 192 1.08 9.69 -18.46
N HIS A 193 1.66 10.84 -18.83
CA HIS A 193 2.11 11.10 -20.20
C HIS A 193 3.23 10.15 -20.64
N GLU A 194 4.22 9.94 -19.80
CA GLU A 194 5.35 9.06 -20.12
C GLU A 194 4.90 7.59 -20.25
N LEU A 195 3.93 7.14 -19.46
CA LEU A 195 3.37 5.79 -19.48
C LEU A 195 2.08 5.64 -20.31
N ARG A 196 1.64 6.65 -21.07
CA ARG A 196 0.31 6.71 -21.70
C ARG A 196 -0.07 5.51 -22.57
N ASP A 197 0.92 4.80 -23.12
CA ASP A 197 0.70 3.60 -23.95
C ASP A 197 0.43 2.35 -23.07
N HIS A 198 0.74 2.41 -21.78
CA HIS A 198 0.67 1.29 -20.83
C HIS A 198 -0.28 1.52 -19.66
N ILE A 199 -0.31 2.75 -19.12
CA ILE A 199 -1.03 3.04 -17.88
C ILE A 199 -2.54 3.17 -18.12
N VAL A 200 -3.32 2.69 -17.14
CA VAL A 200 -4.79 2.80 -17.18
C VAL A 200 -5.33 3.64 -16.03
N GLY A 201 -4.56 3.90 -15.00
CA GLY A 201 -4.99 4.70 -13.87
C GLY A 201 -3.93 4.92 -12.79
N LEU A 202 -4.26 5.79 -11.85
CA LEU A 202 -3.50 6.05 -10.64
C LEU A 202 -4.28 5.61 -9.40
N ASN A 203 -3.58 5.19 -8.38
CA ASN A 203 -4.13 4.85 -7.07
C ASN A 203 -3.53 5.74 -6.00
N LEU A 204 -4.31 6.14 -5.00
CA LEU A 204 -3.87 7.00 -3.92
C LEU A 204 -3.47 6.20 -2.68
N GLY A 205 -2.17 6.06 -2.44
CA GLY A 205 -1.59 5.36 -1.29
C GLY A 205 -1.42 6.28 -0.08
N ARG A 206 -2.35 6.19 0.90
CA ARG A 206 -2.44 7.14 2.01
C ARG A 206 -1.25 7.08 2.98
N TRP A 207 -0.88 5.88 3.43
CA TRP A 207 0.08 5.74 4.53
C TRP A 207 1.51 6.03 4.08
N ASP A 208 1.91 5.50 2.94
CA ASP A 208 3.20 5.83 2.34
C ASP A 208 3.30 7.31 1.95
N TYR A 209 2.20 7.92 1.50
CA TYR A 209 2.17 9.36 1.25
C TYR A 209 2.48 10.17 2.52
N MET A 210 1.88 9.79 3.67
CA MET A 210 2.16 10.43 4.96
C MET A 210 3.60 10.17 5.41
N ALA A 211 4.15 8.98 5.20
CA ALA A 211 5.56 8.70 5.48
C ALA A 211 6.49 9.58 4.62
N SER A 212 6.17 9.72 3.34
CA SER A 212 6.90 10.62 2.42
C SER A 212 6.85 12.08 2.89
N LEU A 213 5.71 12.55 3.41
CA LEU A 213 5.62 13.89 3.99
C LEU A 213 6.56 14.09 5.18
N ILE A 214 6.77 13.08 6.03
CA ILE A 214 7.75 13.15 7.13
C ILE A 214 9.14 13.37 6.56
N HIS A 215 9.56 12.63 5.54
CA HIS A 215 10.87 12.80 4.91
C HIS A 215 11.07 14.21 4.33
N TRP A 216 10.08 14.73 3.61
CA TRP A 216 10.17 16.02 2.94
C TRP A 216 10.09 17.23 3.89
N ASN A 217 9.48 17.05 5.05
CA ASN A 217 9.37 18.11 6.07
C ASN A 217 10.23 17.82 7.31
N LEU A 218 11.23 16.95 7.19
CA LEU A 218 12.04 16.45 8.28
C LEU A 218 12.65 17.55 9.17
N ARG A 219 13.09 18.64 8.56
CA ARG A 219 13.79 19.73 9.26
C ARG A 219 12.87 20.82 9.80
N ASP A 220 11.57 20.73 9.55
CA ASP A 220 10.60 21.70 10.03
C ASP A 220 9.99 21.26 11.37
N PRO A 221 10.37 21.91 12.51
CA PRO A 221 9.85 21.55 13.82
C PRO A 221 8.34 21.85 13.99
N HIS A 222 7.78 22.68 13.11
CA HIS A 222 6.34 22.97 13.10
C HIS A 222 5.54 21.95 12.30
N TRP A 223 6.24 20.98 11.69
CA TRP A 223 5.63 19.98 10.84
C TRP A 223 5.88 18.55 11.35
N VAL A 224 5.39 18.23 12.53
CA VAL A 224 5.47 16.89 13.13
C VAL A 224 4.16 16.16 12.94
N LEU A 225 4.22 14.94 12.37
CA LEU A 225 3.01 14.17 12.10
C LEU A 225 2.28 13.80 13.40
N PRO A 226 0.95 14.09 13.47
CA PRO A 226 0.11 13.64 14.58
C PRO A 226 0.01 12.12 14.70
N ASP A 227 -0.59 11.64 15.78
CA ASP A 227 -0.89 10.22 15.95
C ASP A 227 -1.71 9.74 14.75
N ARG A 228 -1.21 8.74 14.03
CA ARG A 228 -1.78 8.27 12.76
C ARG A 228 -3.31 8.07 12.79
N ASN A 229 -3.79 7.42 13.85
CA ASN A 229 -5.22 7.09 13.97
C ASN A 229 -6.11 8.28 14.36
N THR A 230 -5.52 9.44 14.64
CA THR A 230 -6.27 10.68 14.92
C THR A 230 -6.42 11.57 13.68
N ILE A 231 -5.78 11.20 12.56
CA ILE A 231 -5.90 11.91 11.28
C ILE A 231 -7.10 11.34 10.51
N PRO A 232 -8.18 12.10 10.30
CA PRO A 232 -9.38 11.61 9.64
C PRO A 232 -9.13 11.37 8.13
N HIS A 233 -9.94 10.50 7.52
CA HIS A 233 -9.86 10.20 6.08
C HIS A 233 -10.21 11.39 5.18
N ASP A 234 -11.08 12.27 5.66
CA ASP A 234 -11.59 13.45 4.96
C ASP A 234 -10.82 14.74 5.33
N VAL A 235 -9.61 14.60 5.89
CA VAL A 235 -8.76 15.75 6.22
C VAL A 235 -8.48 16.62 4.97
N PRO A 236 -8.50 17.95 5.09
CA PRO A 236 -8.49 18.86 3.93
C PRO A 236 -7.33 18.64 2.95
N PHE A 237 -6.10 18.43 3.43
CA PHE A 237 -4.95 18.22 2.54
C PHE A 237 -5.11 16.94 1.69
N PHE A 238 -5.69 15.89 2.27
CA PHE A 238 -5.88 14.62 1.59
C PHE A 238 -7.06 14.66 0.62
N GLN A 239 -8.10 15.44 0.95
CA GLN A 239 -9.19 15.74 0.01
C GLN A 239 -8.67 16.53 -1.21
N ARG A 240 -7.80 17.52 -1.00
CA ARG A 240 -7.16 18.25 -2.11
C ARG A 240 -6.35 17.32 -3.01
N LEU A 241 -5.61 16.39 -2.43
CA LEU A 241 -4.85 15.39 -3.20
C LEU A 241 -5.78 14.47 -4.01
N ARG A 242 -6.90 14.01 -3.42
CA ARG A 242 -7.92 13.25 -4.15
C ARG A 242 -8.48 14.05 -5.34
N HIS A 243 -8.87 15.30 -5.10
CA HIS A 243 -9.41 16.16 -6.14
C HIS A 243 -8.41 16.39 -7.28
N LEU A 244 -7.15 16.65 -6.94
CA LEU A 244 -6.08 16.83 -7.93
C LEU A 244 -5.85 15.56 -8.75
N LEU A 245 -5.80 14.39 -8.10
CA LEU A 245 -5.62 13.09 -8.77
C LEU A 245 -6.79 12.79 -9.71
N VAL A 246 -8.03 12.97 -9.24
CA VAL A 246 -9.23 12.76 -10.06
C VAL A 246 -9.27 13.71 -11.26
N ASP A 247 -9.01 15.01 -11.06
CA ASP A 247 -9.00 15.99 -12.15
C ASP A 247 -7.98 15.59 -13.23
N ILE A 248 -6.77 15.28 -12.85
CA ILE A 248 -5.70 14.88 -13.78
C ILE A 248 -6.06 13.58 -14.50
N CYS A 249 -6.45 12.55 -13.77
CA CYS A 249 -6.81 11.25 -14.35
C CYS A 249 -7.96 11.39 -15.34
N HIS A 250 -9.07 11.98 -14.94
CA HIS A 250 -10.26 12.08 -15.79
C HIS A 250 -10.04 12.97 -17.01
N ARG A 251 -9.28 14.07 -16.88
CA ARG A 251 -8.91 14.87 -18.05
C ARG A 251 -8.13 14.06 -19.08
N ARG A 252 -7.29 13.13 -18.62
CA ARG A 252 -6.42 12.29 -19.46
C ARG A 252 -7.04 10.94 -19.80
N GLY A 253 -8.24 10.63 -19.32
CA GLY A 253 -8.94 9.37 -19.60
C GLY A 253 -8.46 8.18 -18.78
N ALA A 254 -7.75 8.43 -17.69
CA ALA A 254 -7.26 7.42 -16.75
C ALA A 254 -8.21 7.22 -15.56
N LEU A 255 -8.20 6.04 -14.96
CA LEU A 255 -8.94 5.74 -13.72
C LEU A 255 -8.27 6.37 -12.51
N ALA A 256 -9.08 6.82 -11.56
CA ALA A 256 -8.66 7.34 -10.26
C ALA A 256 -9.14 6.40 -9.17
N ILE A 257 -8.23 5.66 -8.52
CA ILE A 257 -8.54 4.63 -7.53
C ILE A 257 -8.15 5.08 -6.14
N GLY A 258 -9.06 4.90 -5.17
CA GLY A 258 -8.83 5.17 -3.76
C GLY A 258 -8.05 4.09 -3.04
N GLY A 259 -7.70 4.39 -1.80
CA GLY A 259 -6.90 3.51 -0.96
C GLY A 259 -7.71 2.49 -0.17
N MET A 260 -7.01 1.82 0.76
CA MET A 260 -7.57 0.83 1.66
C MET A 260 -8.09 1.49 2.95
N THR A 261 -9.18 0.93 3.51
CA THR A 261 -9.62 1.19 4.87
C THR A 261 -9.00 0.16 5.79
N ALA A 262 -8.14 0.59 6.71
CA ALA A 262 -7.30 -0.32 7.51
C ALA A 262 -8.07 -1.07 8.61
N LEU A 263 -9.20 -0.53 9.10
CA LEU A 263 -10.03 -1.20 10.11
C LEU A 263 -10.69 -2.45 9.48
N TYR A 264 -10.44 -3.60 10.08
CA TYR A 264 -10.69 -4.90 9.47
C TYR A 264 -11.93 -5.59 10.07
N PRO A 265 -12.78 -6.23 9.26
CA PRO A 265 -13.96 -6.96 9.76
C PRO A 265 -13.56 -8.11 10.69
N SER A 266 -14.37 -8.36 11.72
CA SER A 266 -14.19 -9.46 12.67
C SER A 266 -15.37 -10.40 12.65
N ARG A 267 -15.10 -11.70 12.61
CA ARG A 267 -16.15 -12.73 12.73
C ARG A 267 -16.43 -13.14 14.17
N THR A 268 -15.58 -12.72 15.10
CA THR A 268 -15.66 -13.09 16.53
C THR A 268 -16.04 -11.92 17.43
N ASP A 269 -15.93 -10.69 16.93
CA ASP A 269 -16.29 -9.46 17.63
C ASP A 269 -17.32 -8.69 16.78
N ALA A 270 -18.58 -8.76 17.17
CA ALA A 270 -19.69 -8.15 16.43
C ALA A 270 -19.64 -6.61 16.45
N GLU A 271 -19.18 -6.00 17.53
CA GLU A 271 -19.05 -4.54 17.64
C GLU A 271 -17.93 -4.01 16.75
N LEU A 272 -16.75 -4.64 16.79
CA LEU A 272 -15.64 -4.33 15.89
C LEU A 272 -16.06 -4.52 14.44
N ASN A 273 -16.76 -5.61 14.11
CA ASN A 273 -17.24 -5.88 12.77
C ASN A 273 -18.18 -4.78 12.26
N ALA A 274 -19.18 -4.41 13.06
CA ALA A 274 -20.12 -3.34 12.69
C ALA A 274 -19.40 -2.01 12.46
N ARG A 275 -18.47 -1.65 13.35
CA ARG A 275 -17.66 -0.43 13.25
C ARG A 275 -16.76 -0.45 12.00
N ALA A 276 -16.11 -1.59 11.72
CA ALA A 276 -15.24 -1.73 10.56
C ALA A 276 -15.99 -1.56 9.24
N LEU A 277 -17.16 -2.20 9.10
CA LEU A 277 -17.97 -2.09 7.88
C LEU A 277 -18.58 -0.69 7.71
N ALA A 278 -19.03 -0.05 8.80
CA ALA A 278 -19.53 1.32 8.75
C ALA A 278 -18.44 2.33 8.39
N THR A 279 -17.20 2.13 8.89
CA THR A 279 -16.05 2.95 8.54
C THR A 279 -15.68 2.79 7.07
N LEU A 280 -15.68 1.56 6.57
CA LEU A 280 -15.46 1.27 5.15
C LEU A 280 -16.49 2.00 4.27
N GLU A 281 -17.78 1.84 4.58
CA GLU A 281 -18.85 2.47 3.81
C GLU A 281 -18.70 3.99 3.77
N LYS A 282 -18.40 4.62 4.92
CA LYS A 282 -18.18 6.08 4.99
C LYS A 282 -16.99 6.51 4.12
N ASP A 283 -15.87 5.77 4.20
CA ASP A 283 -14.67 6.07 3.40
C ASP A 283 -14.94 5.97 1.90
N LYS A 284 -15.54 4.85 1.46
CA LYS A 284 -15.78 4.60 0.03
C LYS A 284 -16.83 5.56 -0.52
N ARG A 285 -17.82 5.95 0.29
CA ARG A 285 -18.77 7.01 -0.07
C ARG A 285 -18.08 8.36 -0.25
N ASN A 286 -17.12 8.72 0.62
CA ASN A 286 -16.33 9.93 0.47
C ASN A 286 -15.46 9.89 -0.80
N GLU A 287 -14.81 8.76 -1.09
CA GLU A 287 -14.02 8.58 -2.31
C GLU A 287 -14.91 8.69 -3.57
N ALA A 288 -16.06 8.05 -3.57
CA ALA A 288 -17.03 8.15 -4.67
C ALA A 288 -17.57 9.58 -4.87
N ALA A 289 -17.81 10.32 -3.77
CA ALA A 289 -18.21 11.71 -3.81
C ALA A 289 -17.13 12.65 -4.36
N CYS A 290 -15.85 12.28 -4.23
CA CYS A 290 -14.73 12.94 -4.88
C CYS A 290 -14.56 12.52 -6.36
N PHE A 291 -15.47 11.74 -6.92
CA PHE A 291 -15.45 11.16 -8.27
C PHE A 291 -14.32 10.15 -8.52
N MET A 292 -13.81 9.48 -7.50
CA MET A 292 -12.93 8.34 -7.72
C MET A 292 -13.71 7.18 -8.33
N ASP A 293 -13.04 6.37 -9.15
CA ASP A 293 -13.65 5.29 -9.94
C ASP A 293 -13.77 3.98 -9.15
N GLY A 294 -13.05 3.86 -8.05
CA GLY A 294 -13.04 2.67 -7.20
C GLY A 294 -12.04 2.82 -6.06
N ALA A 295 -11.80 1.72 -5.36
CA ALA A 295 -10.93 1.70 -4.19
C ALA A 295 -10.30 0.32 -3.95
N TRP A 296 -9.50 0.21 -2.88
CA TRP A 296 -8.93 -1.02 -2.38
C TRP A 296 -9.69 -1.56 -1.17
N THR A 297 -9.79 -2.89 -1.11
CA THR A 297 -10.20 -3.63 0.10
C THR A 297 -9.28 -4.81 0.35
N GLY A 298 -9.20 -5.27 1.61
CA GLY A 298 -8.36 -6.40 2.00
C GLY A 298 -9.13 -7.64 2.45
N HIS A 299 -10.48 -7.60 2.50
CA HIS A 299 -11.31 -8.70 2.99
C HIS A 299 -12.52 -8.95 2.09
N PRO A 300 -12.89 -10.23 1.79
CA PRO A 300 -14.04 -10.55 0.95
C PRO A 300 -15.36 -9.90 1.41
N ASP A 301 -15.61 -9.81 2.71
CA ASP A 301 -16.82 -9.21 3.27
C ASP A 301 -16.93 -7.70 3.00
N GLN A 302 -15.85 -7.05 2.59
CA GLN A 302 -15.80 -5.64 2.23
C GLN A 302 -16.19 -5.38 0.76
N ASN A 303 -16.10 -6.39 -0.11
CA ASN A 303 -16.25 -6.21 -1.56
C ASN A 303 -17.61 -5.59 -1.94
N ALA A 304 -18.71 -6.20 -1.52
CA ALA A 304 -20.04 -5.74 -1.90
C ALA A 304 -20.33 -4.33 -1.40
N ILE A 305 -19.87 -3.99 -0.17
CA ILE A 305 -20.05 -2.66 0.41
C ILE A 305 -19.26 -1.62 -0.38
N ALA A 306 -18.01 -1.91 -0.73
CA ALA A 306 -17.16 -1.00 -1.50
C ALA A 306 -17.74 -0.76 -2.90
N VAL A 307 -18.04 -1.83 -3.64
CA VAL A 307 -18.59 -1.75 -5.01
C VAL A 307 -19.89 -0.92 -5.04
N ALA A 308 -20.75 -1.06 -4.02
CA ALA A 308 -22.02 -0.36 -3.96
C ALA A 308 -21.90 1.17 -3.83
N GLN A 309 -20.74 1.70 -3.44
CA GLN A 309 -20.55 3.15 -3.31
C GLN A 309 -20.19 3.83 -4.63
N PHE A 310 -19.66 3.10 -5.62
CA PHE A 310 -19.19 3.67 -6.88
C PHE A 310 -20.17 3.38 -8.01
N PRO A 311 -20.41 4.37 -8.92
CA PRO A 311 -21.19 4.16 -10.13
C PRO A 311 -20.54 3.14 -11.09
N GLU A 312 -21.35 2.30 -11.69
CA GLU A 312 -20.90 1.30 -12.66
C GLU A 312 -20.76 1.89 -14.07
N PRO A 313 -19.71 1.57 -14.83
CA PRO A 313 -18.52 0.84 -14.41
C PRO A 313 -17.45 1.75 -13.78
N ASN A 314 -17.58 3.07 -13.87
CA ASN A 314 -16.65 4.08 -13.38
C ASN A 314 -17.24 5.50 -13.51
N GLN A 315 -16.47 6.51 -13.12
CA GLN A 315 -16.83 7.94 -13.18
C GLN A 315 -15.94 8.76 -14.12
N LEU A 316 -15.26 8.14 -15.08
CA LEU A 316 -14.30 8.80 -16.00
C LEU A 316 -14.79 10.07 -16.68
N HIS A 317 -16.11 10.24 -16.84
CA HIS A 317 -16.70 11.44 -17.45
C HIS A 317 -16.99 12.56 -16.45
N ALA A 318 -16.93 12.29 -15.16
CA ALA A 318 -17.14 13.29 -14.12
C ALA A 318 -15.98 14.29 -14.10
N ARG A 319 -16.30 15.54 -13.77
CA ARG A 319 -15.32 16.62 -13.66
C ARG A 319 -15.59 17.38 -12.37
N LEU A 320 -14.53 17.60 -11.62
CA LEU A 320 -14.55 18.47 -10.47
C LEU A 320 -14.48 19.93 -10.92
N PRO A 321 -15.32 20.83 -10.39
CA PRO A 321 -15.18 22.25 -10.65
C PRO A 321 -13.97 22.80 -9.87
N ASP A 322 -13.27 23.77 -10.47
CA ASP A 322 -12.29 24.65 -9.79
C ASP A 322 -11.20 23.94 -8.98
N VAL A 323 -10.62 22.86 -9.52
CA VAL A 323 -9.51 22.18 -8.86
C VAL A 323 -8.24 23.03 -8.96
N GLU A 324 -7.67 23.37 -7.83
CA GLU A 324 -6.38 24.06 -7.76
C GLU A 324 -5.28 23.17 -8.35
N ARG A 325 -4.51 23.70 -9.30
CA ARG A 325 -3.50 22.93 -10.04
C ARG A 325 -2.27 22.56 -9.19
N TYR A 326 -1.89 23.42 -8.25
CA TYR A 326 -0.73 23.24 -7.37
C TYR A 326 -1.12 23.52 -5.93
N PRO A 327 -2.02 22.72 -5.33
CA PRO A 327 -2.45 22.93 -3.97
C PRO A 327 -1.33 22.65 -2.97
N ASP A 328 -1.38 23.25 -1.78
CA ASP A 328 -0.57 22.78 -0.66
C ASP A 328 -1.14 21.46 -0.16
N LEU A 329 -0.38 20.40 -0.38
CA LEU A 329 -0.75 19.02 -0.04
C LEU A 329 -0.13 18.55 1.28
N ARG A 330 0.44 19.46 2.06
CA ARG A 330 0.95 19.16 3.39
C ARG A 330 -0.16 19.31 4.43
N PRO A 331 -0.25 18.42 5.45
CA PRO A 331 -1.14 18.68 6.56
C PRO A 331 -0.62 19.90 7.34
N ALA A 332 -1.51 20.82 7.68
CA ALA A 332 -1.18 21.78 8.71
C ALA A 332 -1.07 21.03 10.05
N PRO A 333 0.04 21.08 10.78
CA PRO A 333 0.19 20.34 12.04
C PRO A 333 -0.85 20.75 13.10
N ILE A 334 -1.29 22.00 13.08
CA ILE A 334 -2.27 22.54 14.01
C ILE A 334 -3.68 22.25 13.50
N GLY A 335 -4.48 21.59 14.35
CA GLY A 335 -5.89 21.26 14.05
C GLY A 335 -6.12 19.98 13.26
N VAL A 336 -5.07 19.20 12.98
CA VAL A 336 -5.16 17.90 12.31
C VAL A 336 -4.65 16.81 13.24
N GLY A 337 -5.55 16.16 13.96
CA GLY A 337 -5.17 15.10 14.88
C GLY A 337 -4.49 15.60 16.16
N SER A 338 -3.89 14.70 16.92
CA SER A 338 -3.21 14.99 18.19
C SER A 338 -1.85 14.31 18.26
N ILE A 339 -0.94 14.84 19.08
CA ILE A 339 0.36 14.24 19.39
C ILE A 339 0.33 13.85 20.87
N THR A 340 0.32 12.55 21.17
CA THR A 340 0.17 12.06 22.54
C THR A 340 1.21 11.02 22.91
N LEU A 341 1.46 10.86 24.20
CA LEU A 341 2.25 9.74 24.73
C LEU A 341 1.57 8.40 24.39
N GLY A 342 0.24 8.34 24.46
CA GLY A 342 -0.51 7.15 24.06
C GLY A 342 -0.28 6.76 22.61
N GLY A 343 -0.23 7.73 21.70
CA GLY A 343 0.11 7.49 20.30
C GLY A 343 1.53 6.96 20.09
N THR A 344 2.51 7.47 20.84
CA THR A 344 3.87 6.92 20.82
C THR A 344 3.93 5.49 21.35
N ARG A 345 3.26 5.19 22.47
CA ARG A 345 3.20 3.83 23.03
C ARG A 345 2.51 2.85 22.07
N ALA A 346 1.41 3.26 21.46
CA ALA A 346 0.74 2.45 20.44
C ALA A 346 1.64 2.19 19.23
N ALA A 347 2.39 3.19 18.76
CA ALA A 347 3.34 3.05 17.68
C ALA A 347 4.45 2.05 18.02
N VAL A 348 5.09 2.18 19.19
CA VAL A 348 6.12 1.24 19.66
C VAL A 348 5.59 -0.19 19.72
N ARG A 349 4.43 -0.39 20.33
CA ARG A 349 3.81 -1.73 20.41
C ARG A 349 3.52 -2.31 19.02
N THR A 350 3.03 -1.49 18.11
CA THR A 350 2.68 -1.92 16.74
C THR A 350 3.93 -2.32 15.94
N VAL A 351 5.00 -1.54 15.97
CA VAL A 351 6.23 -1.87 15.22
C VAL A 351 6.87 -3.16 15.72
N ILE A 352 6.86 -3.43 17.04
CA ILE A 352 7.36 -4.70 17.58
C ILE A 352 6.52 -5.87 17.06
N ARG A 353 5.20 -5.79 17.18
CA ARG A 353 4.26 -6.85 16.75
C ARG A 353 4.32 -7.09 15.25
N TYR A 354 4.38 -6.02 14.47
CA TYR A 354 4.53 -6.13 13.02
C TYR A 354 5.84 -6.83 12.66
N ARG A 355 6.97 -6.37 13.22
CA ARG A 355 8.30 -6.99 12.97
C ARG A 355 8.35 -8.44 13.41
N ASN A 356 7.74 -8.78 14.53
CA ASN A 356 7.57 -10.16 14.95
C ASN A 356 6.81 -11.00 13.91
N GLY A 357 5.76 -10.44 13.31
CA GLY A 357 5.05 -11.07 12.19
C GLY A 357 5.98 -11.32 10.99
N VAL A 358 6.79 -10.33 10.61
CA VAL A 358 7.76 -10.43 9.51
C VAL A 358 8.81 -11.52 9.78
N LEU A 359 9.33 -11.62 11.00
CA LEU A 359 10.28 -12.67 11.39
C LEU A 359 9.65 -14.07 11.30
N HIS A 360 8.32 -14.18 11.42
CA HIS A 360 7.56 -15.40 11.17
C HIS A 360 7.07 -15.54 9.71
N GLY A 361 7.59 -14.74 8.78
CA GLY A 361 7.26 -14.79 7.35
C GLY A 361 5.90 -14.18 6.98
N ARG A 362 5.30 -13.33 7.82
CA ARG A 362 4.05 -12.62 7.55
C ARG A 362 4.31 -11.14 7.28
N GLY A 363 4.03 -10.66 6.09
CA GLY A 363 4.17 -9.24 5.71
C GLY A 363 2.98 -8.37 6.07
N ALA A 364 1.83 -8.97 6.41
CA ALA A 364 0.66 -8.28 6.93
C ALA A 364 0.18 -8.95 8.22
N SER A 365 -0.25 -8.15 9.20
CA SER A 365 -0.70 -8.62 10.50
C SER A 365 -1.93 -7.85 10.97
N LEU A 366 -2.93 -8.59 11.49
CA LEU A 366 -4.09 -7.99 12.12
C LEU A 366 -3.74 -7.61 13.56
N LEU A 367 -3.59 -6.32 13.82
CA LEU A 367 -3.17 -5.78 15.12
C LEU A 367 -4.22 -4.78 15.63
N ASP A 368 -4.81 -5.07 16.79
CA ASP A 368 -5.81 -4.22 17.44
C ASP A 368 -7.01 -3.83 16.53
N GLY A 369 -7.40 -4.74 15.64
CA GLY A 369 -8.47 -4.55 14.66
C GLY A 369 -8.04 -3.87 13.35
N TYR A 370 -6.77 -3.49 13.20
CA TYR A 370 -6.23 -2.89 11.99
C TYR A 370 -5.37 -3.88 11.22
N MET A 371 -5.52 -3.93 9.90
CA MET A 371 -4.59 -4.66 9.03
C MET A 371 -3.37 -3.77 8.81
N GLU A 372 -2.25 -4.19 9.41
CA GLU A 372 -0.98 -3.47 9.38
C GLU A 372 -0.01 -4.17 8.43
N ASP A 373 0.65 -3.41 7.56
CA ASP A 373 1.65 -3.85 6.61
C ASP A 373 2.94 -3.03 6.73
N LEU A 374 3.85 -3.12 5.77
CA LEU A 374 5.12 -2.39 5.81
C LEU A 374 4.91 -0.87 5.78
N ALA A 375 3.89 -0.37 5.06
CA ALA A 375 3.63 1.07 5.00
C ALA A 375 3.28 1.62 6.39
N THR A 376 2.52 0.88 7.18
CA THR A 376 2.14 1.28 8.53
C THR A 376 3.28 1.14 9.55
N ASP A 377 4.11 0.10 9.45
CA ASP A 377 5.35 0.00 10.21
C ASP A 377 6.27 1.20 9.93
N ARG A 378 6.45 1.53 8.66
CA ARG A 378 7.29 2.65 8.22
C ARG A 378 6.81 3.98 8.79
N ILE A 379 5.52 4.30 8.66
CA ILE A 379 5.00 5.58 9.18
C ILE A 379 5.15 5.68 10.70
N TYR A 380 4.96 4.61 11.45
CA TYR A 380 5.13 4.62 12.90
C TYR A 380 6.59 4.81 13.32
N ARG A 381 7.52 4.14 12.67
CA ARG A 381 8.96 4.32 12.93
C ARG A 381 9.41 5.75 12.64
N LEU A 382 9.01 6.28 11.48
CA LEU A 382 9.32 7.66 11.09
C LEU A 382 8.67 8.68 12.01
N MET A 383 7.44 8.45 12.47
CA MET A 383 6.75 9.31 13.43
C MET A 383 7.51 9.40 14.77
N ILE A 384 7.98 8.25 15.30
CA ILE A 384 8.78 8.23 16.54
C ILE A 384 10.11 8.96 16.33
N ALA A 385 10.83 8.67 15.24
CA ALA A 385 12.08 9.32 14.91
C ALA A 385 11.94 10.84 14.74
N GLN A 386 10.88 11.29 14.08
CA GLN A 386 10.58 12.72 13.91
C GLN A 386 10.31 13.39 15.26
N ARG A 387 9.58 12.74 16.16
CA ARG A 387 9.31 13.25 17.51
C ARG A 387 10.58 13.36 18.36
N LEU A 388 11.50 12.40 18.24
CA LEU A 388 12.81 12.48 18.88
C LEU A 388 13.64 13.64 18.35
N LEU A 389 13.62 13.85 17.03
CA LEU A 389 14.35 14.96 16.39
C LEU A 389 13.86 16.33 16.86
N HIS A 390 12.55 16.49 17.04
CA HIS A 390 11.91 17.76 17.37
C HIS A 390 11.42 17.84 18.82
N ARG A 391 11.98 17.03 19.72
CA ARG A 391 11.56 16.93 21.13
C ARG A 391 11.45 18.28 21.88
N ASP A 392 12.30 19.24 21.54
CA ASP A 392 12.30 20.54 22.21
C ASP A 392 11.15 21.47 21.74
N HIS A 393 10.44 21.08 20.71
CA HIS A 393 9.31 21.81 20.11
C HIS A 393 7.96 21.11 20.32
N LEU A 394 7.94 19.92 20.92
CA LEU A 394 6.73 19.14 21.11
C LEU A 394 6.14 19.34 22.51
N ALA A 395 4.87 19.72 22.55
CA ALA A 395 4.08 19.73 23.79
C ALA A 395 3.35 18.39 23.92
N ILE A 396 3.99 17.41 24.55
CA ILE A 396 3.37 16.12 24.90
C ILE A 396 3.04 16.12 26.37
N VAL A 397 1.87 15.59 26.71
CA VAL A 397 1.44 15.40 28.09
C VAL A 397 1.22 13.91 28.39
N ASP A 398 1.40 13.52 29.64
CA ASP A 398 1.01 12.20 30.14
C ASP A 398 -0.51 12.07 30.31
N GLY A 399 -0.98 10.93 30.86
CA GLY A 399 -2.38 10.67 31.13
C GLY A 399 -3.03 11.61 32.17
N ASP A 400 -2.22 12.25 33.00
CA ASP A 400 -2.63 13.18 34.06
C ASP A 400 -2.47 14.66 33.64
N GLY A 401 -2.02 14.91 32.42
CA GLY A 401 -1.84 16.24 31.83
C GLY A 401 -0.51 16.90 32.15
N HIS A 402 0.46 16.18 32.73
CA HIS A 402 1.78 16.73 33.00
C HIS A 402 2.65 16.78 31.73
N PRO A 403 3.38 17.88 31.51
CA PRO A 403 4.31 17.99 30.39
C PRO A 403 5.39 16.91 30.43
N MET A 404 5.66 16.30 29.27
CA MET A 404 6.71 15.30 29.11
C MET A 404 7.63 15.69 27.96
N VAL A 405 8.91 15.32 28.10
CA VAL A 405 9.89 15.42 27.01
C VAL A 405 9.91 14.09 26.26
N HIS A 406 9.75 14.14 24.95
CA HIS A 406 9.80 12.99 24.07
C HIS A 406 11.26 12.66 23.71
N ASP A 407 12.03 12.20 24.70
CA ASP A 407 13.44 11.89 24.55
C ASP A 407 13.71 10.38 24.32
N ASP A 408 14.98 10.06 24.08
CA ASP A 408 15.44 8.68 23.87
C ASP A 408 15.12 7.79 25.07
N ALA A 409 15.17 8.34 26.29
CA ALA A 409 14.88 7.59 27.51
C ALA A 409 13.39 7.23 27.61
N LEU A 410 12.49 8.14 27.19
CA LEU A 410 11.06 7.87 27.12
C LEU A 410 10.76 6.75 26.10
N VAL A 411 11.35 6.85 24.92
CA VAL A 411 11.14 5.83 23.86
C VAL A 411 11.73 4.48 24.31
N ALA A 412 12.92 4.46 24.91
CA ALA A 412 13.51 3.23 25.43
C ALA A 412 12.61 2.55 26.47
N ARG A 413 12.12 3.30 27.46
CA ARG A 413 11.13 2.78 28.43
C ARG A 413 9.88 2.25 27.74
N GLY A 414 9.38 2.95 26.71
CA GLY A 414 8.23 2.49 25.91
C GLY A 414 8.46 1.14 25.26
N PHE A 415 9.66 0.89 24.74
CA PHE A 415 10.05 -0.43 24.18
C PHE A 415 10.11 -1.51 25.28
N ASP A 416 10.73 -1.22 26.43
CA ASP A 416 10.85 -2.17 27.54
C ASP A 416 9.47 -2.53 28.12
N GLU A 417 8.60 -1.55 28.33
CA GLU A 417 7.21 -1.73 28.78
C GLU A 417 6.42 -2.57 27.77
N ALA A 418 6.46 -2.21 26.47
CA ALA A 418 5.73 -2.92 25.43
C ALA A 418 6.22 -4.37 25.28
N LEU A 419 7.53 -4.59 25.32
CA LEU A 419 8.11 -5.93 25.22
C LEU A 419 7.69 -6.80 26.41
N THR A 420 7.78 -6.28 27.64
CA THR A 420 7.32 -6.96 28.85
C THR A 420 5.87 -7.40 28.74
N MET A 421 5.00 -6.50 28.30
CA MET A 421 3.57 -6.82 28.09
C MET A 421 3.36 -7.88 27.00
N LEU A 422 4.06 -7.77 25.87
CA LEU A 422 3.93 -8.70 24.75
C LEU A 422 4.43 -10.11 25.11
N VAL A 423 5.52 -10.22 25.87
CA VAL A 423 6.00 -11.50 26.38
C VAL A 423 4.98 -12.14 27.33
N ALA A 424 4.35 -11.33 28.22
CA ALA A 424 3.32 -11.81 29.12
C ALA A 424 2.01 -12.24 28.40
N GLU A 425 1.73 -11.70 27.22
CA GLU A 425 0.60 -12.07 26.37
C GLU A 425 0.82 -13.35 25.54
N LEU A 426 2.04 -13.86 25.46
CA LEU A 426 2.31 -15.10 24.73
C LEU A 426 1.52 -16.28 25.31
N PRO A 427 0.99 -17.17 24.46
CA PRO A 427 0.19 -18.32 24.91
C PRO A 427 0.97 -19.22 25.88
N ILE A 428 0.26 -19.81 26.83
CA ILE A 428 0.83 -20.87 27.70
C ILE A 428 1.17 -22.08 26.82
N GLY A 429 2.39 -22.60 26.96
CA GLY A 429 2.88 -23.71 26.13
C GLY A 429 3.38 -23.29 24.73
N ARG A 430 3.68 -22.00 24.54
CA ARG A 430 4.31 -21.45 23.34
C ARG A 430 5.62 -22.16 23.00
N ASP A 431 6.04 -22.00 21.73
CA ASP A 431 7.40 -22.35 21.33
C ASP A 431 8.40 -21.47 22.11
N PRO A 432 9.47 -22.06 22.72
CA PRO A 432 10.52 -21.27 23.40
C PRO A 432 11.12 -20.18 22.52
N GLY A 433 11.17 -20.37 21.19
CA GLY A 433 11.66 -19.37 20.23
C GLY A 433 10.75 -18.14 20.05
N ASP A 434 9.49 -18.18 20.47
CA ASP A 434 8.56 -17.06 20.30
C ASP A 434 8.99 -15.82 21.11
N GLU A 435 9.53 -16.02 22.31
CA GLU A 435 10.04 -14.93 23.16
C GLU A 435 11.30 -14.31 22.56
N ASP A 436 12.25 -15.15 22.11
CA ASP A 436 13.48 -14.70 21.45
C ASP A 436 13.15 -13.88 20.19
N THR A 437 12.14 -14.30 19.42
CA THR A 437 11.69 -13.59 18.23
C THR A 437 11.09 -12.23 18.57
N LEU A 438 10.33 -12.09 19.66
CA LEU A 438 9.83 -10.80 20.13
C LEU A 438 10.96 -9.86 20.56
N HIS A 439 11.97 -10.37 21.27
CA HIS A 439 13.16 -9.60 21.64
C HIS A 439 13.92 -9.11 20.42
N GLU A 440 14.10 -9.96 19.40
CA GLU A 440 14.75 -9.59 18.14
C GLU A 440 13.92 -8.58 17.36
N ALA A 441 12.59 -8.72 17.31
CA ALA A 441 11.69 -7.76 16.70
C ALA A 441 11.81 -6.38 17.36
N ALA A 442 11.82 -6.31 18.68
CA ALA A 442 11.99 -5.08 19.44
C ALA A 442 13.36 -4.43 19.15
N ARG A 443 14.42 -5.24 19.16
CA ARG A 443 15.79 -4.78 18.84
C ARG A 443 15.89 -4.19 17.43
N GLN A 444 15.37 -4.90 16.43
CA GLN A 444 15.37 -4.41 15.04
C GLN A 444 14.56 -3.12 14.88
N SER A 445 13.35 -3.07 15.43
CA SER A 445 12.49 -1.88 15.36
C SER A 445 13.13 -0.67 16.00
N ARG A 446 13.77 -0.85 17.16
CA ARG A 446 14.51 0.21 17.86
C ARG A 446 15.70 0.70 17.03
N LEU A 447 16.50 -0.21 16.49
CA LEU A 447 17.64 0.14 15.63
C LEU A 447 17.22 0.94 14.40
N MET A 448 16.09 0.58 13.76
CA MET A 448 15.53 1.32 12.62
C MET A 448 15.11 2.74 13.01
N ILE A 449 14.57 2.94 14.21
CA ILE A 449 14.19 4.27 14.72
C ILE A 449 15.45 5.09 15.06
N GLU A 450 16.45 4.49 15.70
CA GLU A 450 17.72 5.14 16.07
C GLU A 450 18.53 5.55 14.83
N ASN A 451 18.49 4.78 13.75
CA ASN A 451 19.08 5.16 12.46
C ASN A 451 18.30 6.26 11.75
N GLY A 452 17.19 6.71 12.32
CA GLY A 452 16.39 7.81 11.86
C GLY A 452 15.72 7.54 10.54
N PHE A 453 16.00 8.37 9.54
CA PHE A 453 15.30 8.37 8.26
C PHE A 453 15.95 7.47 7.19
N CYS A 454 17.01 6.76 7.53
CA CYS A 454 17.56 5.71 6.70
C CYS A 454 16.81 4.42 7.02
N ASP A 455 15.94 3.99 6.12
CA ASP A 455 15.43 2.62 6.18
C ASP A 455 16.60 1.68 5.90
N PRO A 456 16.99 0.82 6.85
CA PRO A 456 17.91 -0.26 6.52
C PRO A 456 17.18 -1.18 5.54
N ILE A 457 17.73 -1.26 4.37
CA ILE A 457 17.27 -2.14 3.30
C ILE A 457 17.55 -3.58 3.67
#